data_16baf3ce8ec01b4e91cf19b39ad0d7bb
#
_entry.id   16baf3ce8ec01b4e91cf19b39ad0d7bb
#
_cell.length_a   1.000
_cell.length_b   1.000
_cell.length_c   1.000
_cell.angle_alpha   90.00
_cell.angle_beta   90.00
_cell.angle_gamma   90.00
#
_symmetry.space_group_name_H-M   'P 1'
#
loop_
_entity.id
_entity.type
_entity.pdbx_description
1 polymer ?
#
loop_
_entity_poly.entity_id
_entity_poly.type
_entity_poly.pdbx_seq_one_letter_code
_entity_poly.pdbx_strand_id
1 'polypeptide(L)'
;MRILTILIMIMMTGLANARDQISITGSSTVYPFSTVVAERFGETGFKTPVVESTGTGGGMKIFCKGVGTNYPDITNASRKIKDKEIALCKSNGVTDIDQVIVGLDGIAFVQNGKQPVVNFTRNQIWQAMAAKGPLPKKWSDIDPSLPDYEIAIMVPPPTSGTRDAWNSLVMKKGCAKEVKEANKKDCSLIREDGAVIEVGENDTLIVQKLQSEDQKFGIFGYSYYLNNKDKTIAHTIEGKKISLEGIQDGSYPISRPLYFYVKRQHVGVIPGIDEFVKSFTHKKAIGKRGYLTSLGLIPLANPKEAITKVE
;
A
#
# COMPACT_ATOMS: atom_id res chain seq x y z
N MET A 1 67.82 9.45 40.28
CA MET A 1 67.28 8.94 38.99
C MET A 1 65.77 8.82 39.15
N ARG A 2 64.99 9.74 38.63
CA ARG A 2 63.52 9.71 38.64
C ARG A 2 63.07 9.24 37.25
N ILE A 3 62.51 8.03 37.19
CA ILE A 3 61.95 7.47 35.99
C ILE A 3 60.53 8.07 35.78
N LEU A 4 60.40 8.90 34.77
CA LEU A 4 59.13 9.51 34.33
C LEU A 4 58.38 8.52 33.43
N THR A 5 57.41 7.83 33.98
CA THR A 5 56.56 6.92 33.21
C THR A 5 55.48 7.73 32.48
N ILE A 6 55.66 7.91 31.17
CA ILE A 6 54.65 8.54 30.27
C ILE A 6 53.58 7.49 29.96
N LEU A 7 52.37 7.66 30.54
CA LEU A 7 51.21 6.86 30.25
C LEU A 7 50.57 7.37 28.90
N ILE A 8 50.84 6.68 27.81
CA ILE A 8 50.20 6.97 26.53
C ILE A 8 48.78 6.42 26.60
N MET A 9 47.83 7.32 26.80
CA MET A 9 46.41 7.03 26.75
C MET A 9 45.99 6.92 25.26
N ILE A 10 45.98 5.70 24.71
CA ILE A 10 45.47 5.42 23.36
C ILE A 10 43.94 5.60 23.43
N MET A 11 43.45 6.77 22.99
CA MET A 11 42.04 6.95 22.67
C MET A 11 41.71 6.02 21.49
N MET A 12 41.20 4.84 21.75
CA MET A 12 40.48 4.07 20.76
C MET A 12 39.22 4.84 20.41
N THR A 13 39.28 5.69 19.37
CA THR A 13 38.10 6.18 18.69
C THR A 13 37.44 4.97 18.04
N GLY A 14 36.46 4.39 18.72
CA GLY A 14 35.60 3.40 18.11
C GLY A 14 35.01 4.01 16.84
N LEU A 15 35.45 3.53 15.69
CA LEU A 15 34.77 3.77 14.42
C LEU A 15 33.37 3.16 14.59
N ALA A 16 32.43 3.98 15.03
CA ALA A 16 31.02 3.63 14.89
C ALA A 16 30.81 3.36 13.40
N ASN A 17 30.69 2.08 13.01
CA ASN A 17 30.31 1.71 11.66
C ASN A 17 28.91 2.33 11.42
N ALA A 18 28.92 3.57 10.93
CA ALA A 18 27.71 4.20 10.46
C ALA A 18 27.20 3.33 9.29
N ARG A 19 25.97 2.86 9.38
CA ARG A 19 25.33 2.18 8.29
C ARG A 19 25.41 3.08 7.04
N ASP A 20 25.93 2.57 5.94
CA ASP A 20 26.12 3.28 4.68
C ASP A 20 25.08 2.87 3.61
N GLN A 21 24.00 2.23 4.05
CA GLN A 21 22.93 1.69 3.21
C GLN A 21 21.58 2.18 3.75
N ILE A 22 20.75 2.71 2.85
CA ILE A 22 19.41 3.18 3.20
C ILE A 22 18.54 1.99 3.64
N SER A 23 17.79 2.17 4.74
CA SER A 23 16.83 1.21 5.25
C SER A 23 15.41 1.75 5.09
N ILE A 24 14.57 0.98 4.42
CA ILE A 24 13.18 1.31 4.09
C ILE A 24 12.29 0.20 4.65
N THR A 25 11.23 0.58 5.37
CA THR A 25 10.25 -0.37 5.90
C THR A 25 8.83 0.09 5.59
N GLY A 26 7.82 -0.75 5.73
CA GLY A 26 6.42 -0.28 5.70
C GLY A 26 5.49 -1.02 4.76
N SER A 27 4.69 -0.26 4.01
CA SER A 27 3.56 -0.74 3.22
C SER A 27 3.92 -1.82 2.21
N SER A 28 3.19 -2.95 2.26
CA SER A 28 3.24 -4.02 1.24
C SER A 28 2.81 -3.54 -0.15
N THR A 29 1.88 -2.58 -0.22
CA THR A 29 1.43 -1.98 -1.50
C THR A 29 2.53 -1.17 -2.17
N VAL A 30 3.33 -0.43 -1.39
CA VAL A 30 4.42 0.41 -1.92
C VAL A 30 5.73 -0.37 -2.08
N TYR A 31 5.86 -1.50 -1.39
CA TYR A 31 7.04 -2.36 -1.39
C TYR A 31 7.57 -2.68 -2.80
N PRO A 32 6.76 -3.18 -3.77
CA PRO A 32 7.27 -3.54 -5.10
C PRO A 32 7.80 -2.31 -5.86
N PHE A 33 7.19 -1.16 -5.70
CA PHE A 33 7.66 0.09 -6.33
C PHE A 33 8.99 0.54 -5.71
N SER A 34 9.08 0.53 -4.38
CA SER A 34 10.32 0.89 -3.67
C SER A 34 11.47 -0.05 -4.00
N THR A 35 11.20 -1.35 -4.15
CA THR A 35 12.22 -2.35 -4.50
C THR A 35 12.83 -2.06 -5.87
N VAL A 36 11.99 -1.82 -6.89
CA VAL A 36 12.49 -1.51 -8.24
C VAL A 36 13.28 -0.20 -8.28
N VAL A 37 12.86 0.83 -7.52
CA VAL A 37 13.65 2.07 -7.41
C VAL A 37 14.95 1.82 -6.67
N ALA A 38 14.96 1.01 -5.61
CA ALA A 38 16.15 0.66 -4.84
C ALA A 38 17.18 -0.10 -5.68
N GLU A 39 16.76 -1.06 -6.48
CA GLU A 39 17.62 -1.80 -7.41
C GLU A 39 18.29 -0.84 -8.42
N ARG A 40 17.49 0.00 -9.10
CA ARG A 40 18.02 0.99 -10.05
C ARG A 40 18.91 2.03 -9.40
N PHE A 41 18.62 2.39 -8.16
CA PHE A 41 19.46 3.30 -7.39
C PHE A 41 20.83 2.69 -7.07
N GLY A 42 20.88 1.39 -6.76
CA GLY A 42 22.14 0.66 -6.59
C GLY A 42 23.06 0.67 -7.81
N GLU A 43 22.48 0.74 -9.02
CA GLU A 43 23.23 0.87 -10.28
C GLU A 43 23.94 2.25 -10.43
N THR A 44 23.60 3.24 -9.61
CA THR A 44 24.18 4.60 -9.68
C THR A 44 25.43 4.80 -8.82
N GLY A 45 25.94 3.76 -8.19
CA GLY A 45 27.15 3.78 -7.36
C GLY A 45 26.88 3.88 -5.86
N PHE A 46 25.63 4.01 -5.43
CA PHE A 46 25.23 3.86 -4.03
C PHE A 46 24.98 2.38 -3.69
N LYS A 47 25.01 2.02 -2.40
CA LYS A 47 24.53 0.72 -1.99
C LYS A 47 23.01 0.60 -2.22
N THR A 48 22.57 -0.54 -2.74
CA THR A 48 21.15 -0.83 -2.94
C THR A 48 20.40 -0.73 -1.62
N PRO A 49 19.39 0.14 -1.46
CA PRO A 49 18.59 0.23 -0.25
C PRO A 49 17.95 -1.11 0.15
N VAL A 50 17.92 -1.40 1.45
CA VAL A 50 17.16 -2.54 1.97
C VAL A 50 15.70 -2.14 2.12
N VAL A 51 14.79 -2.89 1.51
CA VAL A 51 13.35 -2.65 1.56
C VAL A 51 12.65 -3.81 2.25
N GLU A 52 11.89 -3.52 3.32
CA GLU A 52 11.16 -4.52 4.10
C GLU A 52 9.66 -4.24 4.10
N SER A 53 8.86 -5.27 3.86
CA SER A 53 7.40 -5.20 3.94
C SER A 53 6.91 -5.55 5.34
N THR A 54 6.51 -4.53 6.12
CA THR A 54 6.01 -4.68 7.50
C THR A 54 4.58 -4.16 7.67
N GLY A 55 3.95 -3.77 6.54
CA GLY A 55 2.68 -3.04 6.52
C GLY A 55 2.83 -1.59 7.01
N THR A 56 1.94 -0.69 6.56
CA THR A 56 2.02 0.75 6.89
C THR A 56 2.09 1.02 8.40
N GLY A 57 1.28 0.32 9.19
CA GLY A 57 1.25 0.55 10.65
C GLY A 57 2.49 0.03 11.37
N GLY A 58 3.03 -1.10 10.92
CA GLY A 58 4.29 -1.67 11.41
C GLY A 58 5.47 -0.76 11.11
N GLY A 59 5.58 -0.34 9.84
CA GLY A 59 6.63 0.57 9.38
C GLY A 59 6.62 1.90 10.13
N MET A 60 5.46 2.55 10.26
CA MET A 60 5.34 3.80 11.05
C MET A 60 5.80 3.62 12.48
N LYS A 61 5.42 2.50 13.13
CA LYS A 61 5.84 2.22 14.50
C LYS A 61 7.35 2.06 14.64
N ILE A 62 8.00 1.38 13.67
CA ILE A 62 9.47 1.18 13.68
C ILE A 62 10.18 2.50 13.33
N PHE A 63 9.70 3.20 12.32
CA PHE A 63 10.23 4.50 11.89
C PHE A 63 10.21 5.54 13.00
N CYS A 64 9.12 5.61 13.78
CA CYS A 64 8.96 6.56 14.88
C CYS A 64 9.63 6.11 16.20
N LYS A 65 10.42 5.03 16.25
CA LYS A 65 11.10 4.59 17.47
C LYS A 65 12.28 5.47 17.88
N GLY A 66 12.88 6.23 16.95
CA GLY A 66 14.02 7.09 17.27
C GLY A 66 14.79 7.55 16.03
N VAL A 67 15.83 8.32 16.31
CA VAL A 67 16.85 8.79 15.36
C VAL A 67 18.11 7.97 15.54
N GLY A 68 18.90 7.80 14.47
CA GLY A 68 20.16 7.06 14.47
C GLY A 68 20.13 5.80 13.61
N THR A 69 21.31 5.22 13.39
CA THR A 69 21.57 4.19 12.39
C THR A 69 20.86 2.85 12.62
N ASN A 70 20.30 2.64 13.82
CA ASN A 70 19.52 1.44 14.17
C ASN A 70 18.05 1.52 13.74
N TYR A 71 17.60 2.68 13.24
CA TYR A 71 16.22 2.90 12.82
C TYR A 71 16.14 3.16 11.31
N PRO A 72 15.02 2.81 10.65
CA PRO A 72 14.87 3.05 9.21
C PRO A 72 14.87 4.55 8.88
N ASP A 73 15.39 4.85 7.70
CA ASP A 73 15.47 6.21 7.15
C ASP A 73 14.18 6.63 6.49
N ILE A 74 13.50 5.64 5.90
CA ILE A 74 12.28 5.84 5.11
C ILE A 74 11.23 4.82 5.56
N THR A 75 9.96 5.23 5.58
CA THR A 75 8.85 4.30 5.73
C THR A 75 7.81 4.47 4.65
N ASN A 76 7.50 3.38 3.95
CA ASN A 76 6.46 3.29 2.95
C ASN A 76 5.08 3.27 3.58
N ALA A 77 4.10 3.94 2.97
CA ALA A 77 2.75 3.99 3.50
C ALA A 77 1.68 4.01 2.40
N SER A 78 0.62 3.26 2.59
CA SER A 78 -0.56 3.22 1.73
C SER A 78 -1.73 4.08 2.26
N ARG A 79 -1.42 4.98 3.15
CA ARG A 79 -2.30 6.03 3.72
C ARG A 79 -1.47 7.14 4.34
N LYS A 80 -2.08 8.29 4.54
CA LYS A 80 -1.45 9.39 5.29
C LYS A 80 -1.11 8.94 6.73
N ILE A 81 0.01 9.46 7.25
CA ILE A 81 0.40 9.33 8.65
C ILE A 81 -0.71 9.88 9.56
N LYS A 82 -0.95 9.24 10.70
CA LYS A 82 -2.00 9.64 11.66
C LYS A 82 -1.42 10.50 12.77
N ASP A 83 -2.24 11.38 13.36
CA ASP A 83 -1.82 12.27 14.46
C ASP A 83 -1.14 11.52 15.62
N LYS A 84 -1.66 10.33 15.99
CA LYS A 84 -1.04 9.48 17.02
C LYS A 84 0.33 8.93 16.61
N GLU A 85 0.58 8.74 15.31
CA GLU A 85 1.89 8.30 14.79
C GLU A 85 2.85 9.49 14.77
N ILE A 86 2.37 10.69 14.40
CA ILE A 86 3.15 11.94 14.52
C ILE A 86 3.55 12.20 15.99
N ALA A 87 2.61 12.05 16.92
CA ALA A 87 2.90 12.20 18.35
C ALA A 87 3.94 11.19 18.83
N LEU A 88 3.86 9.92 18.40
CA LEU A 88 4.87 8.89 18.69
C LEU A 88 6.25 9.26 18.11
N CYS A 89 6.32 9.74 16.88
CA CYS A 89 7.55 10.21 16.27
C CYS A 89 8.16 11.35 17.11
N LYS A 90 7.37 12.39 17.40
CA LYS A 90 7.81 13.56 18.18
C LYS A 90 8.32 13.17 19.56
N SER A 91 7.63 12.25 20.28
CA SER A 91 8.04 11.78 21.62
C SER A 91 9.37 11.01 21.62
N ASN A 92 9.77 10.45 20.48
CA ASN A 92 11.04 9.74 20.31
C ASN A 92 12.09 10.56 19.54
N GLY A 93 11.92 11.88 19.44
CA GLY A 93 12.87 12.78 18.82
C GLY A 93 12.87 12.79 17.29
N VAL A 94 11.94 12.08 16.63
CA VAL A 94 11.76 12.11 15.16
C VAL A 94 10.84 13.28 14.84
N THR A 95 11.44 14.45 14.55
CA THR A 95 10.72 15.74 14.46
C THR A 95 10.76 16.39 13.08
N ASP A 96 11.69 15.98 12.22
CA ASP A 96 11.81 16.50 10.85
C ASP A 96 11.54 15.39 9.84
N ILE A 97 10.33 15.40 9.27
CA ILE A 97 9.82 14.34 8.40
C ILE A 97 9.29 14.95 7.10
N ASP A 98 9.80 14.48 5.96
CA ASP A 98 9.17 14.76 4.67
C ASP A 98 8.14 13.69 4.35
N GLN A 99 6.97 14.11 3.89
CA GLN A 99 5.95 13.27 3.25
C GLN A 99 6.11 13.36 1.74
N VAL A 100 6.25 12.22 1.09
CA VAL A 100 6.35 12.12 -0.37
C VAL A 100 5.19 11.29 -0.91
N ILE A 101 4.37 11.86 -1.80
CA ILE A 101 3.34 11.13 -2.52
C ILE A 101 3.96 10.57 -3.80
N VAL A 102 3.97 9.25 -3.95
CA VAL A 102 4.63 8.59 -5.08
C VAL A 102 3.68 8.28 -6.23
N GLY A 103 2.40 8.23 -5.97
CA GLY A 103 1.35 7.92 -6.93
C GLY A 103 0.07 7.51 -6.23
N LEU A 104 -0.82 6.89 -7.00
CA LEU A 104 -2.13 6.46 -6.53
C LEU A 104 -2.31 4.96 -6.77
N ASP A 105 -3.22 4.37 -6.00
CA ASP A 105 -3.68 3.00 -6.11
C ASP A 105 -5.20 3.01 -6.30
N GLY A 106 -5.73 2.12 -7.14
CA GLY A 106 -7.16 1.93 -7.35
C GLY A 106 -7.45 0.45 -7.59
N ILE A 107 -8.51 -0.06 -6.96
CA ILE A 107 -8.88 -1.48 -7.03
C ILE A 107 -10.19 -1.63 -7.79
N ALA A 108 -10.20 -2.49 -8.79
CA ALA A 108 -11.38 -2.88 -9.55
C ALA A 108 -12.07 -4.08 -8.89
N PHE A 109 -13.40 -4.04 -8.81
CA PHE A 109 -14.25 -5.18 -8.52
C PHE A 109 -14.84 -5.66 -9.84
N VAL A 110 -14.50 -6.85 -10.26
CA VAL A 110 -14.66 -7.31 -11.64
C VAL A 110 -15.39 -8.63 -11.77
N GLN A 111 -15.95 -8.86 -12.95
CA GLN A 111 -16.54 -10.11 -13.40
C GLN A 111 -16.11 -10.40 -14.84
N ASN A 112 -16.56 -11.56 -15.40
CA ASN A 112 -16.45 -11.84 -16.83
C ASN A 112 -17.03 -10.69 -17.66
N GLY A 113 -16.34 -10.30 -18.75
CA GLY A 113 -16.73 -9.18 -19.60
C GLY A 113 -18.09 -9.31 -20.29
N LYS A 114 -18.69 -10.50 -20.29
CA LYS A 114 -20.03 -10.76 -20.80
C LYS A 114 -21.17 -10.39 -19.83
N GLN A 115 -20.84 -10.18 -18.55
CA GLN A 115 -21.81 -9.86 -17.51
C GLN A 115 -22.22 -8.38 -17.56
N PRO A 116 -23.46 -8.04 -17.13
CA PRO A 116 -23.89 -6.66 -17.03
C PRO A 116 -23.14 -5.94 -15.88
N VAL A 117 -22.97 -4.62 -16.03
CA VAL A 117 -22.46 -3.78 -14.94
C VAL A 117 -23.51 -3.72 -13.83
N VAL A 118 -23.09 -4.04 -12.62
CA VAL A 118 -23.91 -3.94 -11.40
C VAL A 118 -23.33 -2.81 -10.53
N ASN A 119 -24.19 -2.12 -9.79
CA ASN A 119 -23.76 -1.14 -8.80
C ASN A 119 -23.77 -1.77 -7.41
N PHE A 120 -22.61 -1.75 -6.75
CA PHE A 120 -22.49 -2.25 -5.38
C PHE A 120 -22.18 -1.11 -4.42
N THR A 121 -22.70 -1.20 -3.22
CA THR A 121 -22.21 -0.42 -2.08
C THR A 121 -21.09 -1.19 -1.38
N ARG A 122 -20.21 -0.48 -0.69
CA ARG A 122 -19.18 -1.14 0.13
C ARG A 122 -19.77 -1.97 1.27
N ASN A 123 -20.96 -1.59 1.76
CA ASN A 123 -21.68 -2.36 2.77
C ASN A 123 -22.20 -3.70 2.21
N GLN A 124 -22.79 -3.72 1.00
CA GLN A 124 -23.23 -4.97 0.35
C GLN A 124 -22.04 -5.92 0.12
N ILE A 125 -20.91 -5.39 -0.35
CA ILE A 125 -19.69 -6.19 -0.53
C ILE A 125 -19.18 -6.71 0.84
N TRP A 126 -19.21 -5.87 1.87
CA TRP A 126 -18.83 -6.29 3.22
C TRP A 126 -19.74 -7.42 3.73
N GLN A 127 -21.06 -7.33 3.55
CA GLN A 127 -22.01 -8.38 3.91
C GLN A 127 -21.68 -9.70 3.20
N ALA A 128 -21.31 -9.63 1.93
CA ALA A 128 -20.94 -10.79 1.12
C ALA A 128 -19.64 -11.47 1.59
N MET A 129 -18.70 -10.72 2.16
CA MET A 129 -17.34 -11.21 2.42
C MET A 129 -16.99 -11.37 3.91
N ALA A 130 -17.72 -10.72 4.82
CA ALA A 130 -17.30 -10.63 6.22
C ALA A 130 -17.61 -11.89 7.01
N ALA A 131 -16.64 -12.37 7.81
CA ALA A 131 -16.83 -13.48 8.75
C ALA A 131 -17.81 -13.14 9.89
N LYS A 132 -17.94 -11.87 10.23
CA LYS A 132 -18.86 -11.35 11.25
C LYS A 132 -20.08 -10.63 10.62
N GLY A 133 -20.36 -10.91 9.36
CA GLY A 133 -21.54 -10.45 8.64
C GLY A 133 -22.70 -11.43 8.71
N PRO A 134 -23.77 -11.17 7.92
CA PRO A 134 -24.98 -12.02 7.87
C PRO A 134 -24.77 -13.35 7.15
N LEU A 135 -23.63 -13.57 6.50
CA LEU A 135 -23.26 -14.78 5.75
C LEU A 135 -24.28 -15.19 4.66
N PRO A 136 -24.70 -14.27 3.77
CA PRO A 136 -25.60 -14.60 2.68
C PRO A 136 -24.99 -15.63 1.73
N LYS A 137 -25.83 -16.45 1.09
CA LYS A 137 -25.38 -17.42 0.07
C LYS A 137 -25.39 -16.83 -1.32
N LYS A 138 -26.39 -16.02 -1.64
CA LYS A 138 -26.57 -15.34 -2.91
C LYS A 138 -26.45 -13.83 -2.76
N TRP A 139 -26.15 -13.14 -3.83
CA TRP A 139 -26.18 -11.69 -3.86
C TRP A 139 -27.60 -11.13 -3.64
N SER A 140 -28.62 -11.81 -4.17
CA SER A 140 -30.03 -11.46 -3.97
C SER A 140 -30.49 -11.59 -2.52
N ASP A 141 -29.79 -12.36 -1.65
CA ASP A 141 -30.06 -12.41 -0.21
C ASP A 141 -29.68 -11.10 0.50
N ILE A 142 -28.76 -10.33 -0.08
CA ILE A 142 -28.34 -9.03 0.45
C ILE A 142 -29.30 -7.94 0.00
N ASP A 143 -29.65 -7.95 -1.28
CA ASP A 143 -30.53 -6.99 -1.92
C ASP A 143 -31.18 -7.65 -3.15
N PRO A 144 -32.54 -7.70 -3.25
CA PRO A 144 -33.23 -8.31 -4.39
C PRO A 144 -32.89 -7.72 -5.76
N SER A 145 -32.32 -6.51 -5.81
CA SER A 145 -31.86 -5.87 -7.06
C SER A 145 -30.50 -6.39 -7.53
N LEU A 146 -29.77 -7.14 -6.70
CA LEU A 146 -28.51 -7.76 -7.05
C LEU A 146 -28.73 -9.10 -7.79
N PRO A 147 -27.71 -9.62 -8.50
CA PRO A 147 -27.84 -10.87 -9.24
C PRO A 147 -28.27 -12.07 -8.38
N ASP A 148 -29.15 -12.93 -8.92
CA ASP A 148 -29.60 -14.13 -8.21
C ASP A 148 -28.68 -15.33 -8.50
N TYR A 149 -27.41 -15.24 -8.06
CA TYR A 149 -26.48 -16.35 -8.07
C TYR A 149 -25.55 -16.33 -6.85
N GLU A 150 -24.87 -17.43 -6.61
CA GLU A 150 -24.04 -17.63 -5.43
C GLU A 150 -22.92 -16.60 -5.33
N ILE A 151 -22.60 -16.22 -4.09
CA ILE A 151 -21.46 -15.36 -3.80
C ILE A 151 -20.18 -16.17 -3.95
N ALA A 152 -19.35 -15.80 -4.91
CA ALA A 152 -18.03 -16.37 -5.13
C ALA A 152 -17.05 -15.27 -5.55
N ILE A 153 -16.15 -14.86 -4.64
CA ILE A 153 -15.26 -13.72 -4.81
C ILE A 153 -13.82 -14.19 -4.69
N MET A 154 -13.07 -14.06 -5.77
CA MET A 154 -11.63 -14.36 -5.80
C MET A 154 -10.82 -13.16 -5.33
N VAL A 155 -9.92 -13.42 -4.38
CA VAL A 155 -9.10 -12.38 -3.74
C VAL A 155 -7.63 -12.81 -3.70
N PRO A 156 -6.67 -11.86 -3.78
CA PRO A 156 -5.27 -12.19 -3.51
C PRO A 156 -5.04 -12.47 -2.02
N PRO A 157 -3.88 -13.07 -1.65
CA PRO A 157 -3.58 -13.49 -0.29
C PRO A 157 -3.45 -12.29 0.68
N PRO A 158 -3.47 -12.53 2.00
CA PRO A 158 -3.35 -11.46 3.02
C PRO A 158 -2.06 -10.64 2.94
N THR A 159 -1.01 -11.17 2.32
CA THR A 159 0.28 -10.48 2.09
C THR A 159 0.21 -9.44 0.98
N SER A 160 -0.79 -9.54 0.09
CA SER A 160 -0.97 -8.66 -1.06
C SER A 160 -1.29 -7.21 -0.68
N GLY A 161 -0.65 -6.28 -1.39
CA GLY A 161 -0.99 -4.86 -1.32
C GLY A 161 -2.42 -4.56 -1.76
N THR A 162 -2.92 -5.25 -2.78
CA THR A 162 -4.31 -5.17 -3.25
C THR A 162 -5.29 -5.64 -2.17
N ARG A 163 -4.98 -6.74 -1.45
CA ARG A 163 -5.79 -7.23 -0.34
C ARG A 163 -5.80 -6.23 0.83
N ASP A 164 -4.66 -5.64 1.18
CA ASP A 164 -4.59 -4.59 2.21
C ASP A 164 -5.43 -3.35 1.83
N ALA A 165 -5.37 -2.93 0.55
CA ALA A 165 -6.21 -1.86 0.03
C ALA A 165 -7.69 -2.20 0.16
N TRP A 166 -8.09 -3.37 -0.29
CA TRP A 166 -9.47 -3.85 -0.20
C TRP A 166 -9.98 -3.89 1.24
N ASN A 167 -9.19 -4.45 2.15
CA ASN A 167 -9.53 -4.49 3.57
C ASN A 167 -9.72 -3.09 4.17
N SER A 168 -8.93 -2.11 3.76
CA SER A 168 -9.02 -0.75 4.30
C SER A 168 -10.13 0.10 3.67
N LEU A 169 -10.35 -0.04 2.36
CA LEU A 169 -11.25 0.83 1.58
C LEU A 169 -12.67 0.24 1.42
N VAL A 170 -12.79 -1.09 1.41
CA VAL A 170 -14.07 -1.78 1.29
C VAL A 170 -14.51 -2.36 2.63
N MET A 171 -13.76 -3.31 3.18
CA MET A 171 -14.19 -4.05 4.36
C MET A 171 -14.39 -3.14 5.59
N LYS A 172 -13.39 -2.31 5.95
CA LYS A 172 -13.51 -1.39 7.10
C LYS A 172 -14.49 -0.25 6.88
N LYS A 173 -14.69 0.18 5.63
CA LYS A 173 -15.61 1.28 5.30
C LYS A 173 -17.05 0.82 5.16
N GLY A 174 -17.27 -0.39 4.62
CA GLY A 174 -18.57 -1.03 4.48
C GLY A 174 -19.07 -1.74 5.73
N CYS A 175 -18.23 -1.91 6.76
CA CYS A 175 -18.52 -2.63 7.98
C CYS A 175 -19.79 -2.12 8.69
N ALA A 176 -20.64 -3.04 9.12
CA ALA A 176 -21.81 -2.72 9.92
C ALA A 176 -21.41 -2.01 11.23
N LYS A 177 -22.24 -1.06 11.65
CA LYS A 177 -21.95 -0.19 12.80
C LYS A 177 -21.72 -1.00 14.06
N GLU A 178 -22.55 -2.00 14.31
CA GLU A 178 -22.56 -2.86 15.51
C GLU A 178 -21.26 -3.66 15.59
N VAL A 179 -20.80 -4.24 14.48
CA VAL A 179 -19.52 -4.99 14.41
C VAL A 179 -18.35 -4.06 14.64
N LYS A 180 -18.40 -2.86 14.03
CA LYS A 180 -17.34 -1.86 14.15
C LYS A 180 -17.19 -1.30 15.56
N GLU A 181 -18.30 -1.13 16.27
CA GLU A 181 -18.35 -0.66 17.66
C GLU A 181 -17.88 -1.74 18.63
N ALA A 182 -18.26 -3.00 18.39
CA ALA A 182 -17.82 -4.13 19.19
C ALA A 182 -16.31 -4.38 19.06
N ASN A 183 -15.81 -4.51 17.83
CA ASN A 183 -14.38 -4.67 17.57
C ASN A 183 -14.02 -4.27 16.12
N LYS A 184 -13.36 -3.15 15.94
CA LYS A 184 -12.93 -2.66 14.61
C LYS A 184 -12.07 -3.64 13.80
N LYS A 185 -11.39 -4.58 14.45
CA LYS A 185 -10.56 -5.59 13.74
C LYS A 185 -11.45 -6.59 13.00
N ASP A 186 -12.62 -6.90 13.54
CA ASP A 186 -13.57 -7.87 12.97
C ASP A 186 -14.14 -7.41 11.63
N CYS A 187 -14.15 -6.10 11.37
CA CYS A 187 -14.54 -5.54 10.08
C CYS A 187 -13.77 -6.11 8.89
N SER A 188 -12.54 -6.54 9.09
CA SER A 188 -11.66 -7.03 8.01
C SER A 188 -11.49 -8.55 8.00
N LEU A 189 -12.14 -9.27 8.92
CA LEU A 189 -12.14 -10.73 8.90
C LEU A 189 -13.00 -11.24 7.75
N ILE A 190 -12.40 -12.08 6.92
CA ILE A 190 -13.04 -12.68 5.75
C ILE A 190 -13.61 -14.04 6.12
N ARG A 191 -14.79 -14.37 5.57
CA ARG A 191 -15.43 -15.68 5.74
C ARG A 191 -14.65 -16.78 5.04
N GLU A 192 -14.67 -18.00 5.60
CA GLU A 192 -13.90 -19.15 5.15
C GLU A 192 -14.77 -20.33 4.68
N ASP A 193 -16.04 -20.06 4.40
CA ASP A 193 -17.05 -21.06 3.99
C ASP A 193 -17.07 -21.33 2.46
N GLY A 194 -16.09 -20.83 1.73
CA GLY A 194 -15.95 -21.02 0.29
C GLY A 194 -16.50 -19.87 -0.57
N ALA A 195 -17.27 -18.93 0.00
CA ALA A 195 -17.77 -17.76 -0.74
C ALA A 195 -16.65 -16.76 -1.09
N VAL A 196 -15.57 -16.72 -0.32
CA VAL A 196 -14.37 -15.97 -0.64
C VAL A 196 -13.22 -16.94 -0.89
N ILE A 197 -12.61 -16.85 -2.07
CA ILE A 197 -11.62 -17.80 -2.58
C ILE A 197 -10.27 -17.07 -2.70
N GLU A 198 -9.31 -17.49 -1.93
CA GLU A 198 -7.93 -16.99 -2.04
C GLU A 198 -7.22 -17.65 -3.22
N VAL A 199 -6.65 -16.85 -4.14
CA VAL A 199 -6.12 -17.36 -5.43
C VAL A 199 -4.64 -17.03 -5.69
N GLY A 200 -3.88 -16.62 -4.70
CA GLY A 200 -2.48 -16.23 -4.86
C GLY A 200 -2.29 -14.81 -5.42
N GLU A 201 -1.02 -14.42 -5.63
CA GLU A 201 -0.66 -13.04 -6.05
C GLU A 201 -0.78 -12.82 -7.57
N ASN A 202 -1.04 -13.85 -8.35
CA ASN A 202 -1.07 -13.75 -9.81
C ASN A 202 -2.48 -13.39 -10.31
N ASP A 203 -2.70 -12.11 -10.61
CA ASP A 203 -3.95 -11.59 -11.17
C ASP A 203 -4.38 -12.29 -12.48
N THR A 204 -3.44 -12.88 -13.24
CA THR A 204 -3.75 -13.65 -14.46
C THR A 204 -4.64 -14.85 -14.15
N LEU A 205 -4.45 -15.51 -13.01
CA LEU A 205 -5.29 -16.63 -12.58
C LEU A 205 -6.71 -16.19 -12.30
N ILE A 206 -6.90 -14.98 -11.75
CA ILE A 206 -8.24 -14.41 -11.53
C ILE A 206 -8.93 -14.22 -12.88
N VAL A 207 -8.27 -13.59 -13.86
CA VAL A 207 -8.84 -13.35 -15.18
C VAL A 207 -9.20 -14.66 -15.88
N GLN A 208 -8.32 -15.66 -15.86
CA GLN A 208 -8.58 -16.99 -16.46
C GLN A 208 -9.80 -17.67 -15.84
N LYS A 209 -9.92 -17.64 -14.51
CA LYS A 209 -11.06 -18.21 -13.79
C LYS A 209 -12.36 -17.46 -14.08
N LEU A 210 -12.33 -16.13 -14.17
CA LEU A 210 -13.49 -15.33 -14.54
C LEU A 210 -14.00 -15.66 -15.97
N GLN A 211 -13.11 -16.07 -16.87
CA GLN A 211 -13.52 -16.46 -18.23
C GLN A 211 -14.16 -17.84 -18.30
N SER A 212 -13.79 -18.76 -17.41
CA SER A 212 -14.37 -20.10 -17.33
C SER A 212 -15.57 -20.18 -16.39
N GLU A 213 -15.68 -19.26 -15.42
CA GLU A 213 -16.68 -19.25 -14.35
C GLU A 213 -17.30 -17.84 -14.27
N ASP A 214 -18.18 -17.53 -15.21
CA ASP A 214 -18.65 -16.17 -15.51
C ASP A 214 -19.49 -15.50 -14.40
N GLN A 215 -20.01 -16.25 -13.42
CA GLN A 215 -20.74 -15.71 -12.26
C GLN A 215 -19.81 -15.33 -11.09
N LYS A 216 -18.50 -15.68 -11.13
CA LYS A 216 -17.57 -15.32 -10.09
C LYS A 216 -17.08 -13.88 -10.22
N PHE A 217 -16.73 -13.32 -9.07
CA PHE A 217 -16.12 -11.98 -8.97
C PHE A 217 -14.63 -12.09 -8.65
N GLY A 218 -13.89 -11.03 -8.95
CA GLY A 218 -12.48 -10.91 -8.62
C GLY A 218 -12.11 -9.49 -8.23
N ILE A 219 -10.97 -9.34 -7.57
CA ILE A 219 -10.40 -8.03 -7.25
C ILE A 219 -8.95 -7.96 -7.71
N PHE A 220 -8.59 -6.88 -8.39
CA PHE A 220 -7.21 -6.57 -8.76
C PHE A 220 -7.01 -5.08 -9.06
N GLY A 221 -5.76 -4.66 -9.22
CA GLY A 221 -5.40 -3.26 -9.46
C GLY A 221 -5.95 -2.70 -10.77
N TYR A 222 -6.24 -1.41 -10.79
CA TYR A 222 -6.79 -0.70 -11.95
C TYR A 222 -5.94 -0.87 -13.22
N SER A 223 -4.61 -0.81 -13.10
CA SER A 223 -3.73 -0.96 -14.26
C SER A 223 -3.84 -2.35 -14.88
N TYR A 224 -4.02 -3.38 -14.05
CA TYR A 224 -4.23 -4.74 -14.53
C TYR A 224 -5.62 -4.86 -15.20
N TYR A 225 -6.66 -4.23 -14.62
CA TYR A 225 -7.97 -4.13 -15.25
C TYR A 225 -7.90 -3.48 -16.66
N LEU A 226 -7.14 -2.39 -16.80
CA LEU A 226 -7.01 -1.72 -18.10
C LEU A 226 -6.46 -2.63 -19.20
N ASN A 227 -5.52 -3.51 -18.84
CA ASN A 227 -4.91 -4.46 -19.78
C ASN A 227 -5.80 -5.68 -20.09
N ASN A 228 -6.93 -5.85 -19.39
CA ASN A 228 -7.85 -6.98 -19.53
C ASN A 228 -9.32 -6.55 -19.70
N LYS A 229 -9.56 -5.31 -20.17
CA LYS A 229 -10.92 -4.77 -20.41
C LYS A 229 -11.72 -5.52 -21.46
N ASP A 230 -11.05 -6.21 -22.36
CA ASP A 230 -11.64 -7.08 -23.37
C ASP A 230 -12.21 -8.38 -22.77
N LYS A 231 -11.74 -8.78 -21.61
CA LYS A 231 -12.07 -10.03 -20.92
C LYS A 231 -12.89 -9.85 -19.67
N THR A 232 -12.84 -8.67 -19.05
CA THR A 232 -13.44 -8.41 -17.74
C THR A 232 -14.25 -7.12 -17.76
N ILE A 233 -15.29 -7.07 -16.94
CA ILE A 233 -16.08 -5.86 -16.68
C ILE A 233 -15.88 -5.43 -15.24
N ALA A 234 -15.65 -4.13 -15.02
CA ALA A 234 -15.61 -3.57 -13.66
C ALA A 234 -17.00 -3.04 -13.29
N HIS A 235 -17.45 -3.40 -12.08
CA HIS A 235 -18.69 -2.92 -11.51
C HIS A 235 -18.52 -1.51 -10.94
N THR A 236 -19.64 -0.79 -10.81
CA THR A 236 -19.63 0.51 -10.14
C THR A 236 -19.71 0.33 -8.62
N ILE A 237 -19.05 1.21 -7.89
CA ILE A 237 -19.06 1.23 -6.43
C ILE A 237 -19.66 2.56 -5.97
N GLU A 238 -20.78 2.47 -5.24
CA GLU A 238 -21.52 3.67 -4.79
C GLU A 238 -21.84 4.61 -5.96
N GLY A 239 -22.24 4.03 -7.09
CA GLY A 239 -22.56 4.76 -8.33
C GLY A 239 -21.36 5.29 -9.11
N LYS A 240 -20.13 5.03 -8.66
CA LYS A 240 -18.90 5.51 -9.33
C LYS A 240 -18.24 4.41 -10.13
N LYS A 241 -18.02 4.69 -11.42
CA LYS A 241 -17.23 3.84 -12.31
C LYS A 241 -15.74 4.06 -12.04
N ILE A 242 -14.97 2.97 -12.06
CA ILE A 242 -13.51 3.08 -11.98
C ILE A 242 -12.96 3.73 -13.26
N SER A 243 -12.18 4.79 -13.08
CA SER A 243 -11.50 5.51 -14.17
C SER A 243 -10.22 6.17 -13.66
N LEU A 244 -9.31 6.52 -14.57
CA LEU A 244 -8.09 7.25 -14.20
C LEU A 244 -8.43 8.57 -13.50
N GLU A 245 -9.37 9.32 -14.05
CA GLU A 245 -9.84 10.61 -13.49
C GLU A 245 -10.42 10.40 -12.08
N GLY A 246 -11.35 9.46 -11.91
CA GLY A 246 -11.97 9.19 -10.61
C GLY A 246 -11.00 8.69 -9.54
N ILE A 247 -9.88 8.06 -9.95
CA ILE A 247 -8.79 7.69 -9.04
C ILE A 247 -7.95 8.92 -8.70
N GLN A 248 -7.65 9.78 -9.70
CA GLN A 248 -6.80 10.96 -9.52
C GLN A 248 -7.47 12.06 -8.70
N ASP A 249 -8.77 12.26 -8.84
CA ASP A 249 -9.55 13.24 -8.09
C ASP A 249 -10.13 12.68 -6.77
N GLY A 250 -9.97 11.36 -6.52
CA GLY A 250 -10.45 10.68 -5.32
C GLY A 250 -11.96 10.44 -5.29
N SER A 251 -12.69 10.65 -6.40
CA SER A 251 -14.14 10.40 -6.50
C SER A 251 -14.48 8.91 -6.59
N TYR A 252 -13.53 8.05 -7.02
CA TYR A 252 -13.71 6.60 -6.99
C TYR A 252 -13.46 6.05 -5.58
N PRO A 253 -14.43 5.38 -4.94
CA PRO A 253 -14.35 5.04 -3.52
C PRO A 253 -13.24 4.06 -3.13
N ILE A 254 -12.75 3.23 -4.08
CA ILE A 254 -11.70 2.25 -3.82
C ILE A 254 -10.39 2.75 -4.45
N SER A 255 -10.00 3.97 -4.10
CA SER A 255 -8.73 4.59 -4.50
C SER A 255 -8.05 5.25 -3.30
N ARG A 256 -6.73 5.37 -3.37
CA ARG A 256 -5.92 6.00 -2.32
C ARG A 256 -4.58 6.49 -2.83
N PRO A 257 -4.02 7.57 -2.26
CA PRO A 257 -2.64 7.95 -2.50
C PRO A 257 -1.67 7.01 -1.77
N LEU A 258 -0.51 6.81 -2.39
CA LEU A 258 0.61 6.06 -1.86
C LEU A 258 1.74 7.01 -1.49
N TYR A 259 2.41 6.73 -0.39
CA TYR A 259 3.40 7.60 0.21
C TYR A 259 4.68 6.86 0.58
N PHE A 260 5.75 7.61 0.75
CA PHE A 260 6.77 7.30 1.74
C PHE A 260 7.08 8.52 2.59
N TYR A 261 7.63 8.27 3.78
CA TYR A 261 8.07 9.31 4.72
C TYR A 261 9.56 9.20 4.94
N VAL A 262 10.24 10.34 4.92
CA VAL A 262 11.71 10.43 5.02
C VAL A 262 12.08 11.09 6.34
N LYS A 263 12.94 10.46 7.11
CA LYS A 263 13.53 11.03 8.32
C LYS A 263 14.67 11.96 7.93
N ARG A 264 14.42 13.26 7.88
CA ARG A 264 15.39 14.25 7.43
C ARG A 264 16.64 14.33 8.30
N GLN A 265 16.50 13.98 9.60
CA GLN A 265 17.60 13.92 10.57
C GLN A 265 18.65 12.84 10.21
N HIS A 266 18.34 11.93 9.29
CA HIS A 266 19.30 10.95 8.77
C HIS A 266 20.03 11.41 7.50
N VAL A 267 19.58 12.48 6.86
CA VAL A 267 20.24 13.05 5.68
C VAL A 267 21.60 13.62 6.07
N GLY A 268 22.63 13.28 5.30
CA GLY A 268 24.03 13.60 5.62
C GLY A 268 24.70 12.62 6.61
N VAL A 269 23.90 11.79 7.34
CA VAL A 269 24.42 10.69 8.16
C VAL A 269 24.44 9.39 7.36
N ILE A 270 23.35 9.09 6.68
CA ILE A 270 23.24 7.94 5.76
C ILE A 270 23.38 8.46 4.32
N PRO A 271 24.34 7.91 3.54
CA PRO A 271 24.58 8.38 2.18
C PRO A 271 23.38 8.12 1.25
N GLY A 272 23.09 9.09 0.37
CA GLY A 272 22.19 8.88 -0.77
C GLY A 272 20.71 9.04 -0.51
N ILE A 273 20.26 9.47 0.67
CA ILE A 273 18.81 9.62 0.97
C ILE A 273 18.16 10.63 0.02
N ASP A 274 18.75 11.80 -0.17
CA ASP A 274 18.21 12.84 -1.07
C ASP A 274 18.23 12.39 -2.54
N GLU A 275 19.29 11.69 -2.94
CA GLU A 275 19.42 11.12 -4.28
C GLU A 275 18.38 10.01 -4.52
N PHE A 276 18.08 9.19 -3.51
CA PHE A 276 17.03 8.19 -3.59
C PHE A 276 15.64 8.84 -3.74
N VAL A 277 15.34 9.87 -2.94
CA VAL A 277 14.09 10.64 -3.05
C VAL A 277 13.97 11.26 -4.45
N LYS A 278 15.04 11.87 -4.98
CA LYS A 278 15.07 12.40 -6.35
C LYS A 278 14.86 11.32 -7.41
N SER A 279 15.49 10.14 -7.24
CA SER A 279 15.33 9.01 -8.15
C SER A 279 13.90 8.51 -8.16
N PHE A 280 13.27 8.36 -6.99
CA PHE A 280 11.90 7.91 -6.87
C PHE A 280 10.90 8.91 -7.46
N THR A 281 11.08 10.21 -7.17
CA THR A 281 10.15 11.26 -7.63
C THR A 281 10.41 11.73 -9.06
N HIS A 282 11.45 11.20 -9.71
CA HIS A 282 11.78 11.59 -11.07
C HIS A 282 10.69 11.13 -12.07
N LYS A 283 10.44 11.96 -13.09
CA LYS A 283 9.43 11.65 -14.13
C LYS A 283 9.63 10.32 -14.86
N LYS A 284 10.87 9.80 -14.91
CA LYS A 284 11.17 8.47 -15.47
C LYS A 284 10.67 7.34 -14.54
N ALA A 285 10.47 7.60 -13.25
CA ALA A 285 9.92 6.64 -12.30
C ALA A 285 8.40 6.77 -12.20
N ILE A 286 7.89 7.90 -11.72
CA ILE A 286 6.47 8.09 -11.37
C ILE A 286 5.64 8.85 -12.41
N GLY A 287 6.22 9.28 -13.53
CA GLY A 287 5.50 10.00 -14.58
C GLY A 287 4.55 9.10 -15.38
N LYS A 288 3.70 9.68 -16.24
CA LYS A 288 2.74 8.95 -17.10
C LYS A 288 3.37 7.83 -17.93
N ARG A 289 4.65 7.96 -18.29
CA ARG A 289 5.45 6.95 -19.03
C ARG A 289 6.60 6.45 -18.16
N GLY A 290 6.49 6.56 -16.84
CA GLY A 290 7.50 6.10 -15.91
C GLY A 290 7.49 4.57 -15.79
N TYR A 291 8.63 3.99 -15.43
CA TYR A 291 8.72 2.54 -15.31
C TYR A 291 7.86 1.96 -14.17
N LEU A 292 7.49 2.76 -13.16
CA LEU A 292 6.57 2.30 -12.11
C LEU A 292 5.11 2.24 -12.59
N THR A 293 4.74 3.02 -13.62
CA THR A 293 3.40 2.98 -14.20
C THR A 293 3.15 1.63 -14.90
N SER A 294 4.17 1.04 -15.52
CA SER A 294 4.07 -0.31 -16.10
C SER A 294 3.94 -1.41 -15.04
N LEU A 295 4.30 -1.12 -13.78
CA LEU A 295 4.11 -2.01 -12.62
C LEU A 295 2.77 -1.78 -11.90
N GLY A 296 1.93 -0.87 -12.40
CA GLY A 296 0.61 -0.62 -11.84
C GLY A 296 0.48 0.66 -11.00
N LEU A 297 1.55 1.42 -10.80
CA LEU A 297 1.45 2.73 -10.13
C LEU A 297 0.64 3.70 -10.99
N ILE A 298 -0.39 4.32 -10.40
CA ILE A 298 -1.16 5.35 -11.09
C ILE A 298 -0.48 6.70 -10.84
N PRO A 299 -0.08 7.42 -11.92
CA PRO A 299 0.63 8.68 -11.76
C PRO A 299 -0.25 9.79 -11.20
N LEU A 300 0.35 10.69 -10.43
CA LEU A 300 -0.32 11.91 -9.97
C LEU A 300 -0.70 12.80 -11.15
N ALA A 301 -1.81 13.52 -11.02
CA ALA A 301 -2.22 14.54 -12.00
C ALA A 301 -1.19 15.68 -12.04
N ASN A 302 -0.69 16.10 -10.88
CA ASN A 302 0.35 17.11 -10.73
C ASN A 302 1.53 16.60 -9.86
N PRO A 303 2.64 16.13 -10.47
CA PRO A 303 3.79 15.62 -9.71
C PRO A 303 4.57 16.67 -8.89
N LYS A 304 4.35 17.97 -9.15
CA LYS A 304 5.09 19.05 -8.44
C LYS A 304 4.72 19.18 -6.96
N GLU A 305 3.58 18.61 -6.56
CA GLU A 305 3.07 18.64 -5.18
C GLU A 305 3.44 17.38 -4.39
N ALA A 306 4.37 16.59 -4.91
CA ALA A 306 4.69 15.29 -4.34
C ALA A 306 5.33 15.36 -2.94
N ILE A 307 6.05 16.43 -2.60
CA ILE A 307 6.81 16.54 -1.36
C ILE A 307 6.26 17.64 -0.46
N THR A 308 5.91 17.29 0.78
CA THR A 308 5.45 18.22 1.81
C THR A 308 6.08 17.87 3.16
N LYS A 309 6.14 18.83 4.09
CA LYS A 309 6.52 18.55 5.48
C LYS A 309 5.35 17.94 6.28
N VAL A 310 5.69 17.10 7.25
CA VAL A 310 4.74 16.62 8.27
C VAL A 310 4.80 17.60 9.45
N GLU A 311 3.69 18.28 9.72
CA GLU A 311 3.53 19.22 10.82
C GLU A 311 3.16 18.54 12.14
#